data_26de6c937a0d44fc00d8b685e4dfe7cb
#
_entry.id   26de6c937a0d44fc00d8b685e4dfe7cb
#
_cell.length_a   1.000
_cell.length_b   1.000
_cell.length_c   1.000
_cell.angle_alpha   90.00
_cell.angle_beta   90.00
_cell.angle_gamma   90.00
#
_symmetry.space_group_name_H-M   'P 1'
#
loop_
_entity.id
_entity.type
_entity.pdbx_description
1 polymer ?
#
loop_
_entity_poly.entity_id
_entity_poly.type
_entity_poly.pdbx_seq_one_letter_code
_entity_poly.pdbx_strand_id
1 'polypeptide(L)'
;MRKEKLFATGSVLLASAELLAACGSSSSKSSSSSSKAQKLSWTEAAELTTMDPSKATDRYDTDQFNNVMEGLIRLGNNAKPTPGIAKSWKESSDGKTWTFNLRKGAKWANGDEVTAQDFVYSWRRTVNPKTASEYAYLFSGIKNADAIVAGKKAANTLGIKADGKYKLTVTLDRRIPYFKLLMGFYIFSKPT
;
A
#
# COMPACT_ATOMS: atom_id res chain seq x y z
N MET A 1 -14.32 -81.88 11.08
CA MET A 1 -15.39 -80.87 11.09
C MET A 1 -14.77 -79.50 11.22
N ARG A 2 -15.26 -78.58 10.41
CA ARG A 2 -14.87 -77.16 10.24
C ARG A 2 -13.70 -76.85 9.28
N LYS A 3 -14.00 -76.95 7.99
CA LYS A 3 -13.32 -76.29 6.91
C LYS A 3 -14.40 -75.47 6.14
N GLU A 4 -14.78 -74.38 6.67
CA GLU A 4 -15.68 -73.44 5.96
C GLU A 4 -15.63 -72.04 6.58
N LYS A 5 -14.56 -71.28 6.40
CA LYS A 5 -14.61 -69.82 6.65
C LYS A 5 -13.37 -69.04 6.09
N LEU A 6 -12.92 -69.41 4.90
CA LEU A 6 -11.78 -68.72 4.31
C LEU A 6 -12.02 -68.10 2.93
N PHE A 7 -13.28 -67.91 2.50
CA PHE A 7 -13.57 -67.37 1.18
C PHE A 7 -14.34 -66.04 1.15
N ALA A 8 -14.57 -65.41 2.31
CA ALA A 8 -15.37 -64.18 2.36
C ALA A 8 -14.55 -62.87 2.50
N THR A 9 -13.22 -62.95 2.63
CA THR A 9 -12.39 -61.76 2.90
C THR A 9 -11.59 -61.27 1.65
N GLY A 10 -11.64 -62.02 0.56
CA GLY A 10 -10.87 -61.71 -0.65
C GLY A 10 -11.57 -60.77 -1.65
N SER A 11 -12.90 -60.66 -1.56
CA SER A 11 -13.64 -59.93 -2.60
C SER A 11 -13.88 -58.44 -2.30
N VAL A 12 -13.61 -57.97 -1.10
CA VAL A 12 -13.79 -56.54 -0.74
C VAL A 12 -12.58 -55.70 -1.04
N LEU A 13 -11.39 -56.29 -1.17
CA LEU A 13 -10.14 -55.58 -1.43
C LEU A 13 -9.87 -55.29 -2.91
N LEU A 14 -10.61 -55.90 -3.84
CA LEU A 14 -10.44 -55.60 -5.30
C LEU A 14 -11.36 -54.48 -5.79
N ALA A 15 -12.39 -54.12 -5.05
CA ALA A 15 -13.33 -53.05 -5.50
C ALA A 15 -12.88 -51.65 -5.16
N SER A 16 -11.86 -51.47 -4.32
CA SER A 16 -11.33 -50.16 -3.94
C SER A 16 -10.18 -49.64 -4.81
N ALA A 17 -9.65 -50.43 -5.75
CA ALA A 17 -8.54 -50.04 -6.60
C ALA A 17 -8.99 -49.37 -7.91
N GLU A 18 -10.25 -49.46 -8.30
CA GLU A 18 -10.73 -48.89 -9.55
C GLU A 18 -11.19 -47.42 -9.48
N LEU A 19 -11.36 -46.88 -8.28
CA LEU A 19 -11.81 -45.49 -8.10
C LEU A 19 -10.67 -44.43 -8.10
N LEU A 20 -9.43 -44.85 -8.15
CA LEU A 20 -8.25 -43.94 -8.18
C LEU A 20 -7.69 -43.72 -9.58
N ALA A 21 -8.20 -44.41 -10.62
CA ALA A 21 -7.71 -44.27 -11.99
C ALA A 21 -8.42 -43.19 -12.83
N ALA A 22 -9.44 -42.52 -12.28
CA ALA A 22 -10.22 -41.53 -13.02
C ALA A 22 -9.65 -40.11 -13.03
N CYS A 23 -8.50 -39.88 -12.38
CA CYS A 23 -7.86 -38.54 -12.33
C CYS A 23 -6.52 -38.42 -13.07
N GLY A 24 -6.22 -39.36 -13.97
CA GLY A 24 -4.90 -39.40 -14.58
C GLY A 24 -4.90 -39.66 -16.08
N SER A 25 -5.58 -38.86 -16.88
CA SER A 25 -5.22 -38.69 -18.30
C SER A 25 -5.93 -37.46 -18.89
N SER A 26 -5.44 -36.30 -18.62
CA SER A 26 -5.63 -35.16 -19.50
C SER A 26 -4.34 -34.90 -20.24
N SER A 27 -4.32 -35.38 -21.49
CA SER A 27 -3.40 -34.99 -22.54
C SER A 27 -3.10 -33.49 -22.45
N SER A 28 -1.84 -33.17 -22.38
CA SER A 28 -1.27 -31.83 -22.54
C SER A 28 -1.68 -31.24 -23.91
N LYS A 29 -2.87 -30.68 -23.99
CA LYS A 29 -3.13 -29.60 -24.90
C LYS A 29 -2.62 -28.36 -24.23
N SER A 30 -1.57 -27.77 -24.76
CA SER A 30 -1.13 -26.41 -24.50
C SER A 30 -2.31 -25.47 -24.81
N SER A 31 -3.21 -25.31 -23.85
CA SER A 31 -4.17 -24.23 -23.88
C SER A 31 -3.38 -22.98 -23.53
N SER A 32 -3.20 -22.10 -24.53
CA SER A 32 -2.91 -20.69 -24.30
C SER A 32 -3.85 -20.23 -23.17
N SER A 33 -3.32 -20.05 -21.97
CA SER A 33 -4.08 -19.53 -20.85
C SER A 33 -4.40 -18.09 -21.18
N SER A 34 -5.57 -17.86 -21.78
CA SER A 34 -6.19 -16.55 -21.68
C SER A 34 -6.34 -16.30 -20.19
N SER A 35 -5.52 -15.41 -19.63
CA SER A 35 -5.63 -15.00 -18.26
C SER A 35 -7.03 -14.43 -18.07
N LYS A 36 -7.93 -15.22 -17.49
CA LYS A 36 -9.25 -14.71 -17.10
C LYS A 36 -9.00 -13.53 -16.17
N ALA A 37 -9.57 -12.39 -16.50
CA ALA A 37 -9.49 -11.22 -15.65
C ALA A 37 -9.94 -11.60 -14.24
N GLN A 38 -9.05 -11.47 -13.28
CA GLN A 38 -9.38 -11.73 -11.88
C GLN A 38 -10.25 -10.57 -11.39
N LYS A 39 -11.46 -10.89 -10.95
CA LYS A 39 -12.42 -9.92 -10.43
C LYS A 39 -12.68 -10.22 -8.96
N LEU A 40 -12.35 -9.26 -8.11
CA LEU A 40 -12.70 -9.27 -6.70
C LEU A 40 -13.86 -8.30 -6.48
N SER A 41 -14.89 -8.75 -5.77
CA SER A 41 -16.01 -7.91 -5.35
C SER A 41 -16.20 -8.08 -3.84
N TRP A 42 -16.33 -6.99 -3.13
CA TRP A 42 -16.66 -6.99 -1.70
C TRP A 42 -17.66 -5.89 -1.41
N THR A 43 -18.32 -5.98 -0.26
CA THR A 43 -19.31 -5.00 0.19
C THR A 43 -18.76 -4.26 1.39
N GLU A 44 -18.91 -2.94 1.38
CA GLU A 44 -18.65 -2.08 2.52
C GLU A 44 -19.98 -1.80 3.27
N ALA A 45 -19.87 -1.47 4.56
CA ALA A 45 -21.05 -1.17 5.38
C ALA A 45 -21.60 0.25 5.15
N ALA A 46 -20.84 1.12 4.49
CA ALA A 46 -21.24 2.46 4.10
C ALA A 46 -20.64 2.86 2.75
N GLU A 47 -21.21 3.88 2.13
CA GLU A 47 -20.68 4.46 0.90
C GLU A 47 -19.38 5.23 1.16
N LEU A 48 -18.54 5.33 0.13
CA LEU A 48 -17.34 6.15 0.16
C LEU A 48 -17.72 7.63 0.21
N THR A 49 -17.10 8.37 1.11
CA THR A 49 -17.34 9.81 1.24
C THR A 49 -16.50 10.59 0.24
N THR A 50 -15.29 10.15 -0.03
CA THR A 50 -14.38 10.79 -0.97
C THR A 50 -13.22 9.88 -1.38
N MET A 51 -12.71 10.07 -2.60
CA MET A 51 -11.43 9.50 -3.06
C MET A 51 -10.28 10.53 -3.01
N ASP A 52 -10.49 11.68 -2.37
CA ASP A 52 -9.43 12.66 -2.11
C ASP A 52 -8.72 12.36 -0.77
N PRO A 53 -7.47 11.85 -0.77
CA PRO A 53 -6.77 11.47 0.46
C PRO A 53 -6.49 12.67 1.39
N SER A 54 -6.52 13.90 0.89
CA SER A 54 -6.37 15.09 1.73
C SER A 54 -7.65 15.47 2.49
N LYS A 55 -8.80 14.88 2.12
CA LYS A 55 -10.12 15.19 2.72
C LYS A 55 -10.76 14.01 3.42
N ALA A 56 -10.30 12.80 3.14
CA ALA A 56 -10.85 11.60 3.72
C ALA A 56 -10.50 11.48 5.20
N THR A 57 -11.48 11.12 5.99
CA THR A 57 -11.35 10.84 7.44
C THR A 57 -12.04 9.54 7.82
N ASP A 58 -12.78 8.96 6.90
CA ASP A 58 -13.57 7.77 7.09
C ASP A 58 -12.73 6.50 6.92
N ARG A 59 -13.12 5.42 7.64
CA ARG A 59 -12.47 4.11 7.56
C ARG A 59 -12.64 3.49 6.17
N TYR A 60 -13.83 3.61 5.59
CA TYR A 60 -14.13 2.97 4.30
C TYR A 60 -13.32 3.61 3.16
N ASP A 61 -13.14 4.93 3.18
CA ASP A 61 -12.23 5.64 2.28
C ASP A 61 -10.79 5.16 2.46
N THR A 62 -10.34 4.99 3.73
CA THR A 62 -8.99 4.51 4.07
C THR A 62 -8.75 3.09 3.56
N ASP A 63 -9.74 2.20 3.70
CA ASP A 63 -9.64 0.83 3.22
C ASP A 63 -9.47 0.80 1.68
N GLN A 64 -10.14 1.69 0.94
CA GLN A 64 -9.94 1.82 -0.51
C GLN A 64 -8.55 2.36 -0.84
N PHE A 65 -8.06 3.39 -0.14
CA PHE A 65 -6.72 3.92 -0.38
C PHE A 65 -5.63 2.88 -0.16
N ASN A 66 -5.76 2.02 0.85
CA ASN A 66 -4.81 0.93 1.10
C ASN A 66 -4.75 -0.08 -0.06
N ASN A 67 -5.84 -0.21 -0.84
CA ASN A 67 -5.91 -1.10 -1.99
C ASN A 67 -5.43 -0.46 -3.30
N VAL A 68 -5.63 0.85 -3.49
CA VAL A 68 -5.38 1.53 -4.78
C VAL A 68 -4.21 2.50 -4.75
N MET A 69 -3.71 2.87 -3.57
CA MET A 69 -2.60 3.81 -3.41
C MET A 69 -1.36 3.15 -2.80
N GLU A 70 -0.21 3.73 -3.06
CA GLU A 70 1.04 3.33 -2.44
C GLU A 70 1.78 4.55 -1.87
N GLY A 71 2.10 4.48 -0.57
CA GLY A 71 2.89 5.49 0.11
C GLY A 71 4.39 5.37 -0.15
N LEU A 72 5.17 6.28 0.46
CA LEU A 72 6.62 6.19 0.44
C LEU A 72 7.10 4.87 1.06
N ILE A 73 6.48 4.46 2.14
CA ILE A 73 6.77 3.23 2.89
C ILE A 73 5.45 2.44 2.98
N ARG A 74 5.55 1.13 3.01
CA ARG A 74 4.46 0.24 3.41
C ARG A 74 4.68 -0.25 4.83
N LEU A 75 3.61 -0.49 5.55
CA LEU A 75 3.65 -1.15 6.84
C LEU A 75 3.26 -2.62 6.63
N GLY A 76 4.23 -3.51 6.81
CA GLY A 76 4.02 -4.95 6.79
C GLY A 76 3.48 -5.45 8.13
N ASN A 77 3.57 -6.77 8.34
CA ASN A 77 3.15 -7.39 9.60
C ASN A 77 3.85 -6.73 10.81
N ASN A 78 3.10 -6.53 11.88
CA ASN A 78 3.56 -5.88 13.11
C ASN A 78 4.06 -4.44 12.87
N ALA A 79 3.45 -3.70 11.94
CA ALA A 79 3.83 -2.34 11.56
C ALA A 79 5.31 -2.20 11.14
N LYS A 80 5.95 -3.27 10.65
CA LYS A 80 7.32 -3.22 10.18
C LYS A 80 7.41 -2.39 8.90
N PRO A 81 8.22 -1.29 8.86
CA PRO A 81 8.40 -0.51 7.65
C PRO A 81 9.07 -1.33 6.54
N THR A 82 8.46 -1.34 5.37
CA THR A 82 8.96 -2.01 4.16
C THR A 82 8.96 -1.03 2.98
N PRO A 83 9.77 -1.23 1.94
CA PRO A 83 9.75 -0.39 0.75
C PRO A 83 8.35 -0.30 0.12
N GLY A 84 7.96 0.93 -0.21
CA GLY A 84 6.85 1.27 -1.07
C GLY A 84 7.35 1.97 -2.33
N ILE A 85 6.83 3.17 -2.63
CA ILE A 85 7.39 4.03 -3.70
C ILE A 85 8.85 4.38 -3.41
N ALA A 86 9.22 4.59 -2.13
CA ALA A 86 10.62 4.70 -1.75
C ALA A 86 11.24 3.29 -1.63
N LYS A 87 12.27 3.02 -2.46
CA LYS A 87 13.07 1.79 -2.38
C LYS A 87 14.01 1.76 -1.18
N SER A 88 14.38 2.93 -0.66
CA SER A 88 15.23 3.10 0.51
C SER A 88 15.06 4.50 1.11
N TRP A 89 15.41 4.64 2.38
CA TRP A 89 15.42 5.93 3.08
C TRP A 89 16.56 6.01 4.08
N LYS A 90 16.92 7.24 4.45
CA LYS A 90 17.98 7.53 5.42
C LYS A 90 17.53 8.66 6.33
N GLU A 91 17.75 8.48 7.63
CA GLU A 91 17.65 9.53 8.65
C GLU A 91 19.01 10.14 8.88
N SER A 92 19.09 11.46 9.05
CA SER A 92 20.30 12.15 9.47
C SER A 92 20.65 11.85 10.93
N SER A 93 21.88 12.07 11.33
CA SER A 93 22.35 11.80 12.70
C SER A 93 21.58 12.57 13.79
N ASP A 94 21.10 13.77 13.47
CA ASP A 94 20.28 14.60 14.36
C ASP A 94 18.79 14.23 14.33
N GLY A 95 18.39 13.28 13.46
CA GLY A 95 17.01 12.82 13.30
C GLY A 95 16.07 13.85 12.68
N LYS A 96 16.59 14.95 12.11
CA LYS A 96 15.75 16.04 11.57
C LYS A 96 15.65 16.07 10.06
N THR A 97 16.45 15.29 9.34
CA THR A 97 16.39 15.21 7.88
C THR A 97 16.19 13.78 7.44
N TRP A 98 15.17 13.56 6.65
CA TRP A 98 14.87 12.28 6.03
C TRP A 98 15.01 12.38 4.52
N THR A 99 15.74 11.44 3.94
CA THR A 99 15.92 11.33 2.50
C THR A 99 15.34 10.03 2.02
N PHE A 100 14.43 10.09 1.04
CA PHE A 100 13.78 8.95 0.42
C PHE A 100 14.26 8.83 -1.02
N ASN A 101 14.77 7.66 -1.41
CA ASN A 101 15.12 7.35 -2.78
C ASN A 101 13.97 6.58 -3.42
N LEU A 102 13.32 7.17 -4.40
CA LEU A 102 12.16 6.57 -5.06
C LEU A 102 12.61 5.51 -6.06
N ARG A 103 11.78 4.49 -6.29
CA ARG A 103 12.00 3.51 -7.34
C ARG A 103 11.67 4.16 -8.70
N LYS A 104 12.47 3.84 -9.70
CA LYS A 104 12.18 4.21 -11.10
C LYS A 104 11.07 3.32 -11.64
N GLY A 105 10.32 3.81 -12.62
CA GLY A 105 9.30 3.03 -13.32
C GLY A 105 8.00 2.80 -12.53
N ALA A 106 7.83 3.40 -11.34
CA ALA A 106 6.53 3.49 -10.69
C ALA A 106 5.63 4.43 -11.53
N LYS A 107 4.43 3.96 -11.84
CA LYS A 107 3.50 4.69 -12.72
C LYS A 107 2.17 4.93 -12.04
N TRP A 108 1.52 5.99 -12.46
CA TRP A 108 0.13 6.28 -12.18
C TRP A 108 -0.80 5.40 -13.01
N ALA A 109 -2.07 5.35 -12.66
CA ALA A 109 -3.08 4.65 -13.44
C ALA A 109 -3.19 5.16 -14.89
N ASN A 110 -2.90 6.43 -15.13
CA ASN A 110 -2.86 7.04 -16.46
C ASN A 110 -1.56 6.76 -17.25
N GLY A 111 -0.61 6.05 -16.64
CA GLY A 111 0.67 5.69 -17.24
C GLY A 111 1.82 6.68 -17.00
N ASP A 112 1.57 7.85 -16.42
CA ASP A 112 2.60 8.83 -16.08
C ASP A 112 3.52 8.30 -14.99
N GLU A 113 4.76 8.76 -14.98
CA GLU A 113 5.74 8.33 -14.01
C GLU A 113 5.58 9.04 -12.66
N VAL A 114 5.65 8.27 -11.56
CA VAL A 114 5.64 8.81 -10.20
C VAL A 114 6.98 9.47 -9.89
N THR A 115 6.95 10.71 -9.43
CA THR A 115 8.13 11.53 -9.15
C THR A 115 8.13 12.08 -7.71
N ALA A 116 9.28 12.57 -7.25
CA ALA A 116 9.40 13.25 -5.97
C ALA A 116 8.55 14.55 -5.92
N GLN A 117 8.37 15.21 -7.07
CA GLN A 117 7.56 16.43 -7.15
C GLN A 117 6.09 16.17 -6.85
N ASP A 118 5.61 14.98 -7.12
CA ASP A 118 4.22 14.59 -6.83
C ASP A 118 3.95 14.59 -5.31
N PHE A 119 4.90 14.07 -4.52
CA PHE A 119 4.81 14.11 -3.06
C PHE A 119 4.92 15.54 -2.53
N VAL A 120 5.79 16.37 -3.11
CA VAL A 120 5.88 17.80 -2.75
C VAL A 120 4.54 18.51 -2.98
N TYR A 121 3.91 18.26 -4.13
CA TYR A 121 2.59 18.82 -4.44
C TYR A 121 1.53 18.35 -3.45
N SER A 122 1.43 17.04 -3.23
CA SER A 122 0.45 16.42 -2.35
C SER A 122 0.52 16.99 -0.93
N TRP A 123 1.70 16.98 -0.34
CA TRP A 123 1.86 17.40 1.05
C TRP A 123 1.60 18.90 1.23
N ARG A 124 2.07 19.72 0.28
CA ARG A 124 1.78 21.16 0.28
C ARG A 124 0.29 21.45 0.13
N ARG A 125 -0.41 20.66 -0.68
CA ARG A 125 -1.86 20.75 -0.83
C ARG A 125 -2.55 20.38 0.48
N THR A 126 -2.18 19.28 1.11
CA THR A 126 -2.81 18.80 2.35
C THR A 126 -2.68 19.81 3.50
N VAL A 127 -1.49 20.40 3.70
CA VAL A 127 -1.28 21.39 4.79
C VAL A 127 -1.82 22.77 4.46
N ASN A 128 -2.24 23.04 3.21
CA ASN A 128 -2.80 24.32 2.85
C ASN A 128 -4.18 24.51 3.50
N PRO A 129 -4.43 25.59 4.27
CA PRO A 129 -5.73 25.84 4.90
C PRO A 129 -6.91 25.82 3.93
N LYS A 130 -6.69 26.23 2.67
CA LYS A 130 -7.72 26.20 1.62
C LYS A 130 -8.21 24.81 1.27
N THR A 131 -7.40 23.77 1.54
CA THR A 131 -7.79 22.36 1.35
C THR A 131 -8.74 21.89 2.44
N ALA A 132 -8.69 22.52 3.62
CA ALA A 132 -9.49 22.16 4.78
C ALA A 132 -9.35 20.67 5.17
N SER A 133 -8.11 20.17 5.14
CA SER A 133 -7.81 18.77 5.54
C SER A 133 -7.90 18.63 7.05
N GLU A 134 -8.80 17.79 7.53
CA GLU A 134 -8.93 17.49 8.97
C GLU A 134 -7.68 16.79 9.52
N TYR A 135 -6.95 16.05 8.70
CA TYR A 135 -5.72 15.34 9.09
C TYR A 135 -4.44 16.14 8.81
N ALA A 136 -4.54 17.43 8.48
CA ALA A 136 -3.36 18.28 8.28
C ALA A 136 -2.44 18.31 9.52
N TYR A 137 -2.98 18.11 10.73
CA TYR A 137 -2.21 18.05 11.98
C TYR A 137 -1.19 16.90 12.01
N LEU A 138 -1.37 15.83 11.23
CA LEU A 138 -0.41 14.71 11.14
C LEU A 138 0.94 15.15 10.55
N PHE A 139 0.97 16.29 9.87
CA PHE A 139 2.21 16.89 9.35
C PHE A 139 2.96 17.70 10.41
N SER A 140 2.41 17.85 11.63
CA SER A 140 3.07 18.57 12.73
C SER A 140 4.48 18.06 12.98
N GLY A 141 5.41 19.02 13.15
CA GLY A 141 6.83 18.74 13.29
C GLY A 141 7.61 18.63 11.99
N ILE A 142 6.97 18.58 10.82
CA ILE A 142 7.63 18.90 9.56
C ILE A 142 7.83 20.41 9.54
N LYS A 143 9.01 20.87 9.14
CA LYS A 143 9.38 22.28 9.14
C LYS A 143 8.29 23.16 8.51
N ASN A 144 7.85 24.16 9.26
CA ASN A 144 6.79 25.12 8.90
C ASN A 144 5.36 24.54 8.83
N ALA A 145 5.11 23.24 8.98
CA ALA A 145 3.78 22.66 8.80
C ALA A 145 2.73 23.34 9.68
N ASP A 146 2.98 23.45 10.99
CA ASP A 146 2.04 24.05 11.95
C ASP A 146 1.73 25.52 11.63
N ALA A 147 2.73 26.28 11.19
CA ALA A 147 2.57 27.69 10.79
C ALA A 147 1.76 27.81 9.47
N ILE A 148 1.90 26.86 8.55
CA ILE A 148 1.11 26.82 7.29
C ILE A 148 -0.33 26.48 7.59
N VAL A 149 -0.58 25.43 8.36
CA VAL A 149 -1.95 25.01 8.76
C VAL A 149 -2.67 26.15 9.49
N ALA A 150 -1.95 26.91 10.34
CA ALA A 150 -2.47 28.11 11.00
C ALA A 150 -2.63 29.34 10.06
N GLY A 151 -2.33 29.22 8.77
CA GLY A 151 -2.41 30.33 7.82
C GLY A 151 -1.32 31.40 7.95
N LYS A 152 -0.28 31.15 8.77
CA LYS A 152 0.80 32.12 9.07
C LYS A 152 1.94 32.06 8.04
N LYS A 153 2.04 30.98 7.27
CA LYS A 153 3.05 30.79 6.22
C LYS A 153 2.45 30.21 4.95
N ALA A 154 3.09 30.44 3.83
CA ALA A 154 2.67 29.89 2.55
C ALA A 154 3.03 28.38 2.47
N ALA A 155 2.18 27.58 1.81
CA ALA A 155 2.34 26.13 1.69
C ALA A 155 3.65 25.70 0.99
N ASN A 156 4.20 26.53 0.11
CA ASN A 156 5.48 26.30 -0.57
C ASN A 156 6.70 26.33 0.36
N THR A 157 6.54 26.82 1.60
CA THR A 157 7.60 26.86 2.62
C THR A 157 7.69 25.60 3.47
N LEU A 158 6.79 24.62 3.24
CA LEU A 158 6.81 23.33 3.91
C LEU A 158 8.18 22.66 3.73
N GLY A 159 8.71 22.07 4.80
CA GLY A 159 10.00 21.37 4.83
C GLY A 159 10.05 20.09 3.99
N ILE A 160 9.63 20.17 2.74
CA ILE A 160 9.69 19.07 1.75
C ILE A 160 10.26 19.58 0.44
N LYS A 161 11.15 18.81 -0.17
CA LYS A 161 11.84 19.19 -1.40
C LYS A 161 12.09 17.96 -2.29
N ALA A 162 11.85 18.10 -3.57
CA ALA A 162 12.33 17.17 -4.58
C ALA A 162 13.77 17.55 -5.00
N ASP A 163 14.72 16.65 -4.77
CA ASP A 163 16.11 16.78 -5.22
C ASP A 163 16.29 15.95 -6.51
N GLY A 164 15.78 16.48 -7.62
CA GLY A 164 15.61 15.73 -8.87
C GLY A 164 14.36 14.84 -8.87
N LYS A 165 14.28 13.96 -9.87
CA LYS A 165 13.06 13.20 -10.18
C LYS A 165 12.71 12.12 -9.13
N TYR A 166 13.72 11.50 -8.49
CA TYR A 166 13.53 10.31 -7.67
C TYR A 166 14.10 10.42 -6.26
N LYS A 167 14.37 11.63 -5.80
CA LYS A 167 14.88 11.84 -4.45
C LYS A 167 14.04 12.89 -3.76
N LEU A 168 13.46 12.53 -2.62
CA LEU A 168 12.65 13.39 -1.79
C LEU A 168 13.39 13.63 -0.48
N THR A 169 13.50 14.90 -0.06
CA THR A 169 14.06 15.29 1.22
C THR A 169 12.99 15.96 2.07
N VAL A 170 12.85 15.51 3.32
CA VAL A 170 11.94 16.07 4.32
C VAL A 170 12.76 16.59 5.50
N THR A 171 12.50 17.83 5.90
CA THR A 171 13.13 18.48 7.05
C THR A 171 12.11 18.62 8.18
N LEU A 172 12.50 18.23 9.39
CA LEU A 172 11.71 18.31 10.60
C LEU A 172 12.22 19.45 11.50
N ASP A 173 11.34 20.07 12.28
CA ASP A 173 11.70 21.05 13.30
C ASP A 173 12.34 20.37 14.53
N ARG A 174 11.92 19.13 14.80
CA ARG A 174 12.41 18.28 15.89
C ARG A 174 12.51 16.83 15.45
N ARG A 175 13.30 16.03 16.15
CA ARG A 175 13.32 14.58 15.94
C ARG A 175 11.96 13.97 16.26
N ILE A 176 11.43 13.14 15.36
CA ILE A 176 10.17 12.39 15.51
C ILE A 176 10.49 10.90 15.37
N PRO A 177 10.60 10.12 16.47
CA PRO A 177 11.05 8.73 16.42
C PRO A 177 10.17 7.81 15.55
N TYR A 178 8.89 8.13 15.45
CA TYR A 178 7.90 7.38 14.68
C TYR A 178 7.67 7.95 13.26
N PHE A 179 8.44 8.95 12.82
CA PHE A 179 8.22 9.61 11.52
C PHE A 179 8.13 8.63 10.35
N LYS A 180 9.01 7.61 10.32
CA LYS A 180 8.97 6.59 9.27
C LYS A 180 7.66 5.79 9.23
N LEU A 181 6.98 5.61 10.36
CA LEU A 181 5.71 4.90 10.43
C LEU A 181 4.58 5.74 9.83
N LEU A 182 4.62 7.06 10.03
CA LEU A 182 3.67 7.99 9.41
C LEU A 182 3.71 7.91 7.88
N MET A 183 4.88 7.64 7.30
CA MET A 183 5.05 7.55 5.84
C MET A 183 4.32 6.36 5.20
N GLY A 184 3.80 5.44 6.01
CA GLY A 184 2.93 4.36 5.58
C GLY A 184 1.43 4.70 5.64
N PHE A 185 1.06 5.87 6.15
CA PHE A 185 -0.33 6.29 6.21
C PHE A 185 -0.74 7.00 4.90
N TYR A 186 -1.97 6.75 4.44
CA TYR A 186 -2.43 7.16 3.11
C TYR A 186 -2.30 8.67 2.83
N ILE A 187 -2.44 9.53 3.85
CA ILE A 187 -2.34 10.99 3.67
C ILE A 187 -0.96 11.46 3.23
N PHE A 188 0.09 10.67 3.50
CA PHE A 188 1.46 10.89 3.03
C PHE A 188 1.72 10.25 1.67
N SER A 189 0.72 9.56 1.11
CA SER A 189 0.74 9.08 -0.26
C SER A 189 0.46 10.22 -1.22
N LYS A 190 0.58 9.98 -2.51
CA LYS A 190 0.20 10.96 -3.52
C LYS A 190 -1.31 10.91 -3.77
N PRO A 191 -1.99 12.04 -4.00
CA PRO A 191 -3.34 12.05 -4.58
C PRO A 191 -3.30 11.50 -6.01
N THR A 192 -4.33 10.80 -6.37
CA THR A 192 -4.65 10.39 -7.75
C THR A 192 -4.86 11.59 -8.64
#